data_e678ef7e070eabf32564e6d6ff7f9bf4
#
_entry.id   e678ef7e070eabf32564e6d6ff7f9bf4
#
_cell.length_a   1.000
_cell.length_b   1.000
_cell.length_c   1.000
_cell.angle_alpha   90.00
_cell.angle_beta   90.00
_cell.angle_gamma   90.00
#
_symmetry.space_group_name_H-M   'P 1'
#
loop_
_entity.id
_entity.type
_entity.pdbx_description
1 polymer ?
#
loop_
_entity_poly.entity_id
_entity_poly.type
_entity_poly.pdbx_seq_one_letter_code
_entity_poly.pdbx_strand_id
1 'polypeptide(L)'
;MLLGMDEYPYHQITATFAGVGGTDPAWNDGHYLCLSDMAGEVALASSLRLYQNNDVMDGFVCVRHAGKQHNIRVSRRLRPDMGTLAVGPLRLEIVEPLQSVRLVLEDNEHDISLDVTCRNSVLPYEDPAEVTRVDGRLISERITYEVTGKCDGWVQVGGDRVRLNPAIDSFFRNHSWGYQAGRGGPRLYGAPLIGVQRRVPGIRQWVLFDLPDHGGFWFVDPSGRSASGKGAILYPDRSVPVMDVAHELEFYDGGRRLKSGTVRLTDADGVVREYTIKDLGWVYTQGGGYFGGFNDGLGQGVYRGDYHVEGEVWDVSHPTTIVDADGKAFEFDHAWAENFTRLTCDGARGLAHFECVVIRQAQEWTTRPGKASIGGMQ
;
A
#
# COMPACT_ATOMS: atom_id res chain seq x y z
N MET A 1 0.37 12.03 28.75
CA MET A 1 1.72 12.40 28.28
C MET A 1 1.54 13.57 27.33
N LEU A 2 2.35 14.64 27.43
CA LEU A 2 2.35 15.75 26.48
C LEU A 2 3.35 15.48 25.35
N LEU A 3 2.98 15.84 24.13
CA LEU A 3 3.85 15.86 22.95
C LEU A 3 4.13 17.30 22.53
N GLY A 4 5.14 17.53 21.69
CA GLY A 4 5.41 18.86 21.15
C GLY A 4 4.23 19.48 20.39
N MET A 5 3.36 18.67 19.82
CA MET A 5 2.12 19.12 19.16
C MET A 5 1.10 19.70 20.14
N ASP A 6 1.12 19.32 21.42
CA ASP A 6 0.19 19.86 22.42
C ASP A 6 0.47 21.34 22.75
N GLU A 7 1.60 21.90 22.31
CA GLU A 7 1.89 23.34 22.41
C GLU A 7 1.04 24.16 21.42
N TYR A 8 0.54 23.55 20.35
CA TYR A 8 -0.23 24.25 19.32
C TYR A 8 -1.74 24.19 19.63
N PRO A 9 -2.53 25.24 19.34
CA PRO A 9 -3.96 25.30 19.66
C PRO A 9 -4.83 24.55 18.61
N TYR A 10 -4.48 23.31 18.28
CA TYR A 10 -5.15 22.50 17.25
C TYR A 10 -5.96 21.34 17.80
N HIS A 11 -6.12 21.25 19.13
CA HIS A 11 -6.90 20.17 19.73
C HIS A 11 -8.38 20.27 19.34
N GLN A 12 -8.94 19.13 18.91
CA GLN A 12 -10.35 18.97 18.54
C GLN A 12 -11.15 18.24 19.62
N ILE A 13 -10.46 17.59 20.57
CA ILE A 13 -11.03 16.84 21.68
C ILE A 13 -10.27 17.16 22.97
N THR A 14 -10.85 16.84 24.14
CA THR A 14 -10.23 17.04 25.46
C THR A 14 -9.22 15.95 25.79
N ALA A 15 -8.22 15.77 24.93
CA ALA A 15 -7.14 14.82 25.09
C ALA A 15 -5.85 15.39 24.50
N THR A 16 -4.70 14.88 24.95
CA THR A 16 -3.39 15.17 24.33
C THR A 16 -3.24 14.41 23.03
N PHE A 17 -2.36 14.85 22.15
CA PHE A 17 -2.02 14.13 20.91
C PHE A 17 -1.39 12.74 21.13
N ALA A 18 -0.93 12.43 22.34
CA ALA A 18 -0.45 11.11 22.72
C ALA A 18 -1.55 10.04 22.85
N GLY A 19 -2.80 10.44 22.91
CA GLY A 19 -3.95 9.55 23.07
C GLY A 19 -4.82 9.45 21.82
N VAL A 20 -5.57 8.37 21.72
CA VAL A 20 -6.62 8.19 20.72
C VAL A 20 -7.96 8.00 21.41
N GLY A 21 -9.06 8.32 20.70
CA GLY A 21 -10.40 8.32 21.28
C GLY A 21 -11.01 6.93 21.55
N GLY A 22 -10.30 5.86 21.25
CA GLY A 22 -10.77 4.47 21.41
C GLY A 22 -9.67 3.59 22.00
N THR A 23 -10.02 2.33 22.28
CA THR A 23 -9.12 1.33 22.88
C THR A 23 -8.83 0.15 21.93
N ASP A 24 -9.35 0.19 20.71
CA ASP A 24 -9.18 -0.92 19.76
C ASP A 24 -7.72 -1.02 19.27
N PRO A 25 -7.10 -2.19 19.37
CA PRO A 25 -5.73 -2.43 18.88
C PRO A 25 -5.52 -2.15 17.39
N ALA A 26 -6.59 -2.18 16.60
CA ALA A 26 -6.54 -1.90 15.16
C ALA A 26 -6.55 -0.42 14.79
N TRP A 27 -6.65 0.50 15.79
CA TRP A 27 -6.41 1.91 15.54
C TRP A 27 -4.98 2.14 15.11
N ASN A 28 -4.81 2.80 13.98
CA ASN A 28 -3.49 3.09 13.43
C ASN A 28 -3.49 4.41 12.67
N ASP A 29 -2.31 4.98 12.52
CA ASP A 29 -2.04 6.19 11.78
C ASP A 29 -0.73 6.03 11.02
N GLY A 30 -0.72 6.28 9.69
CA GLY A 30 0.53 6.15 8.97
C GLY A 30 0.43 6.27 7.46
N HIS A 31 1.60 6.25 6.88
CA HIS A 31 1.84 6.40 5.46
C HIS A 31 2.04 5.06 4.77
N TYR A 32 1.56 4.99 3.54
CA TYR A 32 1.89 3.95 2.57
C TYR A 32 2.43 4.64 1.32
N LEU A 33 3.58 4.21 0.83
CA LEU A 33 4.28 4.81 -0.28
C LEU A 33 4.76 3.72 -1.24
N CYS A 34 4.39 3.88 -2.50
CA CYS A 34 4.89 3.08 -3.61
C CYS A 34 5.64 3.97 -4.59
N LEU A 35 6.60 3.42 -5.31
CA LEU A 35 7.26 4.08 -6.42
C LEU A 35 7.76 3.08 -7.45
N SER A 36 7.92 3.53 -8.68
CA SER A 36 8.67 2.81 -9.70
C SER A 36 9.34 3.79 -10.67
N ASP A 37 10.39 3.29 -11.32
CA ASP A 37 11.01 3.97 -12.44
C ASP A 37 10.29 3.62 -13.76
N MET A 38 10.43 4.49 -14.75
CA MET A 38 9.78 4.34 -16.06
C MET A 38 10.32 3.14 -16.87
N ALA A 39 11.55 2.69 -16.58
CA ALA A 39 12.15 1.52 -17.23
C ALA A 39 11.62 0.19 -16.65
N GLY A 40 11.12 0.18 -15.40
CA GLY A 40 10.71 -1.01 -14.68
C GLY A 40 11.88 -1.78 -14.07
N GLU A 41 13.01 -1.10 -13.83
CA GLU A 41 14.18 -1.70 -13.18
C GLU A 41 13.93 -1.87 -11.68
N VAL A 42 13.22 -0.93 -11.06
CA VAL A 42 12.85 -0.97 -9.64
C VAL A 42 11.37 -0.69 -9.43
N ALA A 43 10.78 -1.44 -8.49
CA ALA A 43 9.47 -1.18 -7.93
C ALA A 43 9.54 -1.34 -6.41
N LEU A 44 8.89 -0.44 -5.68
CA LEU A 44 8.96 -0.40 -4.23
C LEU A 44 7.58 -0.17 -3.62
N ALA A 45 7.31 -0.89 -2.54
CA ALA A 45 6.23 -0.60 -1.61
C ALA A 45 6.80 -0.45 -0.18
N SER A 46 6.36 0.57 0.53
CA SER A 46 6.79 0.88 1.89
C SER A 46 5.63 1.39 2.74
N SER A 47 5.71 1.19 4.03
CA SER A 47 4.81 1.80 5.01
C SER A 47 5.54 2.06 6.31
N LEU A 48 5.10 3.10 7.01
CA LEU A 48 5.46 3.36 8.41
C LEU A 48 4.20 3.78 9.14
N ARG A 49 3.84 3.07 10.24
CA ARG A 49 2.59 3.24 10.96
C ARG A 49 2.75 3.19 12.46
N LEU A 50 1.95 4.02 13.12
CA LEU A 50 1.79 4.07 14.56
C LEU A 50 0.54 3.30 14.96
N TYR A 51 0.68 2.41 15.93
CA TYR A 51 -0.41 1.67 16.58
C TYR A 51 -0.45 2.10 18.05
N GLN A 52 -1.12 3.24 18.30
CA GLN A 52 -1.05 3.94 19.60
C GLN A 52 -1.56 3.07 20.74
N ASN A 53 -2.60 2.26 20.52
CA ASN A 53 -3.17 1.40 21.56
C ASN A 53 -2.31 0.17 21.85
N ASN A 54 -1.46 -0.25 20.93
CA ASN A 54 -0.52 -1.36 21.10
C ASN A 54 0.87 -0.89 21.56
N ASP A 55 1.10 0.43 21.62
CA ASP A 55 2.41 1.03 21.90
C ASP A 55 3.50 0.59 20.90
N VAL A 56 3.14 0.48 19.63
CA VAL A 56 3.99 -0.02 18.55
C VAL A 56 4.07 1.00 17.42
N MET A 57 5.27 1.19 16.88
CA MET A 57 5.50 1.72 15.54
C MET A 57 6.17 0.64 14.73
N ASP A 58 5.60 0.30 13.59
CA ASP A 58 6.22 -0.62 12.65
C ASP A 58 6.18 -0.11 11.21
N GLY A 59 7.01 -0.73 10.38
CA GLY A 59 7.10 -0.38 8.98
C GLY A 59 7.80 -1.45 8.18
N PHE A 60 7.85 -1.22 6.88
CA PHE A 60 8.54 -2.12 5.96
C PHE A 60 9.02 -1.38 4.72
N VAL A 61 9.95 -2.00 4.02
CA VAL A 61 10.31 -1.70 2.65
C VAL A 61 10.40 -3.02 1.89
N CYS A 62 9.66 -3.12 0.79
CA CYS A 62 9.75 -4.22 -0.17
C CYS A 62 10.23 -3.64 -1.49
N VAL A 63 11.38 -4.10 -1.98
CA VAL A 63 11.96 -3.64 -3.25
C VAL A 63 12.04 -4.80 -4.21
N ARG A 64 11.43 -4.64 -5.38
CA ARG A 64 11.64 -5.56 -6.52
C ARG A 64 12.72 -5.00 -7.43
N HIS A 65 13.73 -5.83 -7.71
CA HIS A 65 14.80 -5.55 -8.65
C HIS A 65 15.27 -6.87 -9.29
N ALA A 66 15.54 -6.89 -10.59
CA ALA A 66 16.08 -8.05 -11.32
C ALA A 66 15.36 -9.38 -11.04
N GLY A 67 14.01 -9.35 -10.95
CA GLY A 67 13.19 -10.56 -10.69
C GLY A 67 13.16 -11.04 -9.25
N LYS A 68 13.82 -10.35 -8.33
CA LYS A 68 13.81 -10.63 -6.89
C LYS A 68 13.07 -9.55 -6.14
N GLN A 69 12.47 -9.92 -5.01
CA GLN A 69 11.90 -9.00 -4.04
C GLN A 69 12.66 -9.11 -2.73
N HIS A 70 13.27 -8.02 -2.33
CA HIS A 70 13.94 -7.86 -1.05
C HIS A 70 12.98 -7.22 -0.07
N ASN A 71 12.81 -7.86 1.08
CA ASN A 71 11.88 -7.43 2.12
C ASN A 71 12.66 -7.08 3.38
N ILE A 72 12.32 -5.96 3.99
CA ILE A 72 12.72 -5.62 5.36
C ILE A 72 11.49 -5.16 6.12
N ARG A 73 11.32 -5.67 7.33
CA ARG A 73 10.27 -5.29 8.29
C ARG A 73 10.92 -4.83 9.56
N VAL A 74 10.43 -3.73 10.09
CA VAL A 74 10.96 -3.09 11.29
C VAL A 74 9.85 -2.82 12.28
N SER A 75 10.13 -2.94 13.59
CA SER A 75 9.19 -2.64 14.66
C SER A 75 9.90 -2.10 15.87
N ARG A 76 9.27 -1.15 16.59
CA ARG A 76 9.77 -0.68 17.88
C ARG A 76 8.62 -0.35 18.83
N ARG A 77 8.94 -0.24 20.12
CA ARG A 77 8.05 0.45 21.06
C ARG A 77 7.82 1.88 20.61
N LEU A 78 6.57 2.34 20.61
CA LEU A 78 6.21 3.68 20.16
C LEU A 78 6.65 4.75 21.18
N ARG A 79 6.33 4.53 22.47
CA ARG A 79 6.65 5.51 23.52
C ARG A 79 8.05 5.26 24.12
N PRO A 80 8.75 6.30 24.59
CA PRO A 80 8.27 7.69 24.73
C PRO A 80 8.38 8.56 23.47
N ASP A 81 9.06 8.10 22.41
CA ASP A 81 9.30 8.86 21.18
C ASP A 81 8.22 8.61 20.13
N MET A 82 7.11 9.34 20.21
CA MET A 82 6.03 9.30 19.23
C MET A 82 6.22 10.28 18.06
N GLY A 83 7.11 11.26 18.22
CA GLY A 83 7.28 12.34 17.25
C GLY A 83 8.20 12.01 16.09
N THR A 84 9.04 10.99 16.26
CA THR A 84 10.02 10.59 15.25
C THR A 84 9.47 9.43 14.40
N LEU A 85 9.22 9.71 13.13
CA LEU A 85 8.76 8.70 12.17
C LEU A 85 9.95 7.85 11.70
N ALA A 86 10.54 7.07 12.61
CA ALA A 86 11.70 6.23 12.35
C ALA A 86 11.69 4.95 13.19
N VAL A 87 12.10 3.84 12.58
CA VAL A 87 12.35 2.55 13.23
C VAL A 87 13.62 1.95 12.64
N GLY A 88 14.69 1.90 13.45
CA GLY A 88 15.98 1.38 12.98
C GLY A 88 16.47 2.12 11.73
N PRO A 89 16.79 1.40 10.64
CA PRO A 89 17.29 2.01 9.43
C PRO A 89 16.21 2.76 8.61
N LEU A 90 14.93 2.51 8.87
CA LEU A 90 13.82 3.11 8.12
C LEU A 90 13.34 4.40 8.77
N ARG A 91 13.24 5.49 7.98
CA ARG A 91 12.60 6.73 8.40
C ARG A 91 11.83 7.41 7.25
N LEU A 92 10.79 8.12 7.63
CA LEU A 92 10.02 8.98 6.77
C LEU A 92 10.10 10.42 7.29
N GLU A 93 10.61 11.32 6.49
CA GLU A 93 10.73 12.74 6.82
C GLU A 93 9.63 13.53 6.10
N ILE A 94 8.86 14.32 6.83
CA ILE A 94 7.93 15.30 6.24
C ILE A 94 8.75 16.53 5.89
N VAL A 95 9.16 16.66 4.63
CA VAL A 95 10.00 17.78 4.17
C VAL A 95 9.16 19.05 4.08
N GLU A 96 7.99 18.96 3.48
CA GLU A 96 7.01 20.04 3.41
C GLU A 96 5.60 19.42 3.53
N PRO A 97 4.81 19.79 4.54
CA PRO A 97 3.49 19.22 4.77
C PRO A 97 2.60 19.29 3.52
N LEU A 98 1.96 18.18 3.18
CA LEU A 98 1.10 17.99 2.01
C LEU A 98 1.77 18.25 0.63
N GLN A 99 3.09 18.46 0.58
CA GLN A 99 3.84 18.74 -0.65
C GLN A 99 4.95 17.73 -0.92
N SER A 100 5.77 17.44 0.10
CA SER A 100 6.92 16.56 -0.12
C SER A 100 7.30 15.76 1.12
N VAL A 101 7.74 14.52 0.86
CA VAL A 101 8.28 13.62 1.87
C VAL A 101 9.60 13.03 1.38
N ARG A 102 10.45 12.58 2.32
CA ARG A 102 11.66 11.83 2.01
C ARG A 102 11.63 10.50 2.73
N LEU A 103 11.78 9.42 1.99
CA LEU A 103 11.89 8.06 2.51
C LEU A 103 13.37 7.67 2.49
N VAL A 104 13.87 7.24 3.64
CA VAL A 104 15.25 6.77 3.78
C VAL A 104 15.26 5.39 4.40
N LEU A 105 15.99 4.49 3.81
CA LEU A 105 16.42 3.23 4.40
C LEU A 105 17.94 3.23 4.40
N GLU A 106 18.53 3.33 5.58
CA GLU A 106 19.99 3.32 5.75
C GLU A 106 20.56 1.93 5.44
N ASP A 107 21.88 1.86 5.25
CA ASP A 107 22.57 0.60 5.05
C ASP A 107 22.28 -0.36 6.21
N ASN A 108 22.00 -1.63 5.88
CA ASN A 108 21.58 -2.66 6.81
C ASN A 108 22.02 -4.05 6.32
N GLU A 109 21.80 -5.07 7.12
CA GLU A 109 22.21 -6.47 6.83
C GLU A 109 21.39 -7.16 5.73
N HIS A 110 20.33 -6.50 5.18
CA HIS A 110 19.46 -7.09 4.17
C HIS A 110 19.76 -6.60 2.74
N ASP A 111 20.93 -5.94 2.55
CA ASP A 111 21.43 -5.49 1.25
C ASP A 111 20.48 -4.61 0.44
N ILE A 112 19.59 -3.85 1.09
CA ILE A 112 18.78 -2.81 0.46
C ILE A 112 18.94 -1.49 1.19
N SER A 113 19.14 -0.42 0.45
CA SER A 113 19.13 0.94 0.99
C SER A 113 18.55 1.92 -0.02
N LEU A 114 18.05 3.04 0.46
CA LEU A 114 17.48 4.07 -0.42
C LEU A 114 17.48 5.44 0.24
N ASP A 115 17.45 6.45 -0.60
CA ASP A 115 17.23 7.84 -0.22
C ASP A 115 16.45 8.50 -1.35
N VAL A 116 15.14 8.68 -1.12
CA VAL A 116 14.20 9.13 -2.14
C VAL A 116 13.36 10.28 -1.62
N THR A 117 13.40 11.40 -2.31
CA THR A 117 12.50 12.54 -2.09
C THR A 117 11.35 12.47 -3.08
N CYS A 118 10.14 12.52 -2.56
CA CYS A 118 8.88 12.48 -3.29
C CYS A 118 8.23 13.87 -3.25
N ARG A 119 7.89 14.45 -4.41
CA ARG A 119 7.22 15.75 -4.53
C ARG A 119 5.91 15.58 -5.29
N ASN A 120 4.84 16.10 -4.72
CA ASN A 120 3.51 16.01 -5.33
C ASN A 120 3.48 16.73 -6.69
N SER A 121 2.88 16.09 -7.70
CA SER A 121 2.53 16.70 -8.99
C SER A 121 1.12 17.29 -8.97
N VAL A 122 0.29 16.85 -8.05
CA VAL A 122 -1.13 17.18 -7.95
C VAL A 122 -1.50 17.55 -6.52
N LEU A 123 -2.68 18.16 -6.33
CA LEU A 123 -3.24 18.37 -4.99
C LEU A 123 -3.52 17.02 -4.32
N PRO A 124 -3.27 16.91 -3.00
CA PRO A 124 -3.78 15.78 -2.23
C PRO A 124 -5.31 15.68 -2.32
N TYR A 125 -5.79 14.48 -2.55
CA TYR A 125 -7.22 14.19 -2.61
C TYR A 125 -7.68 13.49 -1.35
N GLU A 126 -8.57 14.11 -0.58
CA GLU A 126 -9.21 13.51 0.58
C GLU A 126 -10.32 12.57 0.12
N ASP A 127 -10.17 11.28 0.42
CA ASP A 127 -11.22 10.29 0.23
C ASP A 127 -12.39 10.56 1.19
N PRO A 128 -13.64 10.32 0.74
CA PRO A 128 -14.76 10.33 1.67
C PRO A 128 -14.53 9.39 2.85
N ALA A 129 -14.86 9.85 4.06
CA ALA A 129 -14.68 9.08 5.27
C ALA A 129 -15.30 7.68 5.16
N GLU A 130 -14.49 6.64 5.36
CA GLU A 130 -14.95 5.26 5.27
C GLU A 130 -15.49 4.80 6.62
N VAL A 131 -16.78 4.45 6.66
CA VAL A 131 -17.38 3.76 7.81
C VAL A 131 -18.05 2.48 7.32
N THR A 132 -17.45 1.34 7.60
CA THR A 132 -17.97 0.04 7.16
C THR A 132 -18.39 -0.81 8.36
N ARG A 133 -19.61 -1.31 8.30
CA ARG A 133 -20.16 -2.24 9.30
C ARG A 133 -20.57 -3.55 8.64
N VAL A 134 -20.27 -4.66 9.32
CA VAL A 134 -20.74 -6.02 8.94
C VAL A 134 -21.43 -6.63 10.14
N ASP A 135 -22.64 -7.08 9.96
CA ASP A 135 -23.49 -7.65 11.03
C ASP A 135 -23.58 -6.72 12.27
N GLY A 136 -23.66 -5.40 12.03
CA GLY A 136 -23.70 -4.36 13.06
C GLY A 136 -22.34 -4.04 13.70
N ARG A 137 -21.29 -4.79 13.42
CA ARG A 137 -19.95 -4.60 13.96
C ARG A 137 -19.15 -3.65 13.07
N LEU A 138 -18.51 -2.66 13.68
CA LEU A 138 -17.58 -1.74 12.99
C LEU A 138 -16.36 -2.52 12.56
N ILE A 139 -16.02 -2.48 11.26
CA ILE A 139 -14.84 -3.14 10.69
C ILE A 139 -13.85 -2.15 10.07
N SER A 140 -14.31 -0.96 9.71
CA SER A 140 -13.46 0.14 9.28
C SER A 140 -14.12 1.46 9.61
N GLU A 141 -13.35 2.41 10.12
CA GLU A 141 -13.68 3.82 10.28
C GLU A 141 -12.39 4.61 10.15
N ARG A 142 -12.18 5.20 8.96
CA ARG A 142 -10.92 5.86 8.66
C ARG A 142 -11.11 7.04 7.71
N ILE A 143 -10.15 7.94 7.78
CA ILE A 143 -9.89 8.98 6.78
C ILE A 143 -8.61 8.59 6.01
N THR A 144 -8.61 8.88 4.73
CA THR A 144 -7.45 8.68 3.85
C THR A 144 -7.34 9.87 2.91
N TYR A 145 -6.11 10.27 2.60
CA TYR A 145 -5.88 11.10 1.42
C TYR A 145 -4.88 10.44 0.48
N GLU A 146 -5.08 10.66 -0.80
CA GLU A 146 -4.29 10.10 -1.89
C GLU A 146 -3.49 11.20 -2.58
N VAL A 147 -2.26 10.89 -2.97
CA VAL A 147 -1.39 11.82 -3.71
C VAL A 147 -0.42 11.07 -4.59
N THR A 148 -0.10 11.67 -5.72
CA THR A 148 0.89 11.17 -6.66
C THR A 148 1.82 12.29 -7.13
N GLY A 149 2.97 11.92 -7.66
CA GLY A 149 3.93 12.88 -8.16
C GLY A 149 5.26 12.25 -8.56
N LYS A 150 6.30 13.06 -8.56
CA LYS A 150 7.63 12.69 -9.03
C LYS A 150 8.58 12.40 -7.88
N CYS A 151 9.49 11.44 -8.12
CA CYS A 151 10.51 11.07 -7.15
C CYS A 151 11.93 11.28 -7.71
N ASP A 152 12.83 11.64 -6.80
CA ASP A 152 14.25 11.87 -7.04
C ASP A 152 15.09 11.19 -5.97
N GLY A 153 16.24 10.70 -6.35
CA GLY A 153 17.13 10.00 -5.43
C GLY A 153 17.62 8.67 -5.99
N TRP A 154 17.70 7.67 -5.14
CA TRP A 154 18.20 6.36 -5.55
C TRP A 154 17.65 5.23 -4.68
N VAL A 155 17.61 4.04 -5.27
CA VAL A 155 17.36 2.76 -4.60
C VAL A 155 18.54 1.83 -4.90
N GLN A 156 19.11 1.21 -3.89
CA GLN A 156 20.22 0.27 -4.02
C GLN A 156 19.78 -1.12 -3.55
N VAL A 157 20.13 -2.13 -4.33
CA VAL A 157 19.90 -3.55 -4.01
C VAL A 157 21.23 -4.28 -4.24
N GLY A 158 21.85 -4.75 -3.17
CA GLY A 158 23.20 -5.29 -3.25
C GLY A 158 24.19 -4.26 -3.79
N GLY A 159 24.89 -4.63 -4.87
CA GLY A 159 25.82 -3.74 -5.56
C GLY A 159 25.17 -2.79 -6.59
N ASP A 160 23.91 -2.99 -6.93
CA ASP A 160 23.22 -2.27 -7.99
C ASP A 160 22.48 -1.05 -7.45
N ARG A 161 22.78 0.13 -8.01
CA ARG A 161 22.12 1.38 -7.63
C ARG A 161 21.35 1.95 -8.82
N VAL A 162 20.02 1.98 -8.69
CA VAL A 162 19.11 2.61 -9.64
C VAL A 162 18.88 4.06 -9.20
N ARG A 163 19.18 5.02 -10.09
CA ARG A 163 18.90 6.44 -9.87
C ARG A 163 17.53 6.78 -10.45
N LEU A 164 16.72 7.45 -9.65
CA LEU A 164 15.40 7.92 -10.07
C LEU A 164 15.51 9.27 -10.78
N ASN A 165 14.74 9.41 -11.85
CA ASN A 165 14.69 10.62 -12.65
C ASN A 165 13.41 11.41 -12.35
N PRO A 166 13.50 12.59 -11.70
CA PRO A 166 12.32 13.37 -11.30
C PRO A 166 11.48 13.90 -12.47
N ALA A 167 11.95 13.75 -13.71
CA ALA A 167 11.13 14.13 -14.87
C ALA A 167 10.13 13.06 -15.29
N ILE A 168 10.37 11.78 -14.96
CA ILE A 168 9.58 10.66 -15.49
C ILE A 168 9.19 9.61 -14.44
N ASP A 169 10.00 9.42 -13.38
CA ASP A 169 9.73 8.40 -12.37
C ASP A 169 8.76 8.92 -11.32
N SER A 170 7.84 8.06 -10.88
CA SER A 170 6.72 8.50 -10.08
C SER A 170 6.59 7.75 -8.77
N PHE A 171 6.04 8.44 -7.78
CA PHE A 171 5.58 7.86 -6.53
C PHE A 171 4.07 7.97 -6.39
N PHE A 172 3.54 7.13 -5.53
CA PHE A 172 2.13 7.01 -5.19
C PHE A 172 2.04 6.85 -3.67
N ARG A 173 1.29 7.70 -3.00
CA ARG A 173 1.25 7.70 -1.54
C ARG A 173 -0.15 7.92 -1.03
N ASN A 174 -0.51 7.19 0.02
CA ASN A 174 -1.58 7.58 0.90
C ASN A 174 -1.09 7.84 2.33
N HIS A 175 -1.86 8.61 3.05
CA HIS A 175 -1.82 8.70 4.49
C HIS A 175 -3.22 8.44 5.01
N SER A 176 -3.34 7.49 5.93
CA SER A 176 -4.63 7.12 6.50
C SER A 176 -4.53 6.93 8.01
N TRP A 177 -5.60 7.31 8.71
CA TRP A 177 -5.71 7.12 10.15
C TRP A 177 -7.12 6.69 10.52
N GLY A 178 -7.21 5.93 11.60
CA GLY A 178 -8.46 5.40 12.11
C GLY A 178 -8.41 3.91 12.40
N TYR A 179 -9.58 3.34 12.49
CA TYR A 179 -9.78 1.92 12.78
C TYR A 179 -9.91 1.10 11.50
N GLN A 180 -9.13 0.04 11.40
CA GLN A 180 -9.22 -0.91 10.28
C GLN A 180 -9.02 -2.34 10.77
N ALA A 181 -10.07 -3.18 10.68
CA ALA A 181 -9.99 -4.59 11.06
C ALA A 181 -8.89 -5.31 10.26
N GLY A 182 -8.18 -6.23 10.93
CA GLY A 182 -7.03 -6.94 10.35
C GLY A 182 -5.68 -6.25 10.61
N ARG A 183 -5.68 -5.11 11.28
CA ARG A 183 -4.49 -4.42 11.81
C ARG A 183 -4.39 -4.63 13.32
N GLY A 184 -3.20 -4.42 13.89
CA GLY A 184 -2.97 -4.49 15.32
C GLY A 184 -2.90 -5.91 15.88
N GLY A 185 -2.67 -6.89 15.04
CA GLY A 185 -2.55 -8.30 15.40
C GLY A 185 -3.86 -9.08 15.32
N PRO A 186 -3.80 -10.39 15.60
CA PRO A 186 -4.96 -11.26 15.55
C PRO A 186 -5.95 -10.93 16.69
N ARG A 187 -7.25 -10.97 16.39
CA ARG A 187 -8.28 -10.87 17.42
C ARG A 187 -8.39 -12.21 18.14
N LEU A 188 -7.93 -12.25 19.36
CA LEU A 188 -7.95 -13.47 20.20
C LEU A 188 -9.32 -13.79 20.79
N TYR A 189 -10.22 -12.80 20.85
CA TYR A 189 -11.51 -12.93 21.50
C TYR A 189 -12.64 -12.39 20.63
N GLY A 190 -13.72 -13.13 20.56
CA GLY A 190 -14.92 -12.79 19.81
C GLY A 190 -15.19 -13.70 18.62
N ALA A 191 -16.44 -13.78 18.21
CA ALA A 191 -16.84 -14.59 17.08
C ALA A 191 -16.29 -14.03 15.76
N PRO A 192 -15.94 -14.89 14.78
CA PRO A 192 -15.59 -14.45 13.43
C PRO A 192 -16.71 -13.60 12.80
N LEU A 193 -16.35 -12.74 11.86
CA LEU A 193 -17.30 -11.95 11.07
C LEU A 193 -17.89 -12.85 9.97
N ILE A 194 -19.13 -13.30 10.13
CA ILE A 194 -19.78 -14.23 9.19
C ILE A 194 -19.98 -13.58 7.81
N GLY A 195 -20.31 -12.29 7.77
CA GLY A 195 -20.58 -11.57 6.52
C GLY A 195 -19.36 -11.24 5.66
N VAL A 196 -18.15 -11.30 6.22
CA VAL A 196 -16.90 -11.00 5.46
C VAL A 196 -16.50 -12.15 4.52
N GLN A 197 -16.97 -13.36 4.77
CA GLN A 197 -16.60 -14.55 3.98
C GLN A 197 -17.26 -14.59 2.58
N ARG A 198 -18.30 -13.82 2.33
CA ARG A 198 -18.92 -13.73 0.99
C ARG A 198 -18.17 -12.71 0.13
N ARG A 199 -17.08 -13.15 -0.47
CA ARG A 199 -16.41 -12.37 -1.51
C ARG A 199 -17.26 -12.40 -2.78
N VAL A 200 -17.64 -11.24 -3.27
CA VAL A 200 -18.29 -11.13 -4.58
C VAL A 200 -17.22 -11.33 -5.66
N PRO A 201 -17.43 -12.27 -6.59
CA PRO A 201 -16.49 -12.47 -7.70
C PRO A 201 -16.35 -11.19 -8.53
N GLY A 202 -15.14 -10.90 -8.97
CA GLY A 202 -14.84 -9.73 -9.76
C GLY A 202 -13.40 -9.27 -9.60
N ILE A 203 -13.10 -8.10 -10.08
CA ILE A 203 -11.78 -7.50 -9.98
C ILE A 203 -11.89 -6.24 -9.12
N ARG A 204 -11.24 -6.27 -7.94
CA ARG A 204 -11.05 -5.06 -7.14
C ARG A 204 -9.84 -4.31 -7.66
N GLN A 205 -9.97 -3.01 -7.81
CA GLN A 205 -8.89 -2.13 -8.23
C GLN A 205 -8.78 -0.97 -7.24
N TRP A 206 -7.57 -0.63 -6.86
CA TRP A 206 -7.21 0.63 -6.21
C TRP A 206 -5.95 1.13 -6.90
N VAL A 207 -6.07 2.24 -7.61
CA VAL A 207 -5.06 2.67 -8.56
C VAL A 207 -4.77 4.14 -8.39
N LEU A 208 -3.49 4.47 -8.21
CA LEU A 208 -2.98 5.83 -8.34
C LEU A 208 -2.13 5.94 -9.59
N PHE A 209 -2.20 7.05 -10.28
CA PHE A 209 -1.44 7.27 -11.50
C PHE A 209 -0.94 8.71 -11.63
N ASP A 210 0.12 8.87 -12.41
CA ASP A 210 0.78 10.13 -12.63
C ASP A 210 1.25 10.24 -14.09
N LEU A 211 0.69 11.20 -14.83
CA LEU A 211 1.07 11.61 -16.18
C LEU A 211 1.62 13.04 -16.16
N PRO A 212 2.23 13.52 -17.26
CA PRO A 212 2.82 14.85 -17.30
C PRO A 212 1.86 16.01 -17.07
N ASP A 213 0.58 15.86 -17.42
CA ASP A 213 -0.44 16.90 -17.39
C ASP A 213 -1.52 16.70 -16.33
N HIS A 214 -1.64 15.49 -15.79
CA HIS A 214 -2.58 15.15 -14.73
C HIS A 214 -2.17 13.86 -14.01
N GLY A 215 -2.65 13.71 -12.80
CA GLY A 215 -2.63 12.46 -12.07
C GLY A 215 -4.04 12.04 -11.67
N GLY A 216 -4.12 11.11 -10.74
CA GLY A 216 -5.42 10.74 -10.21
C GLY A 216 -5.44 9.40 -9.52
N PHE A 217 -6.65 9.04 -9.13
CA PHE A 217 -6.90 7.71 -8.63
C PHE A 217 -8.27 7.23 -9.07
N TRP A 218 -8.41 5.89 -9.14
CA TRP A 218 -9.72 5.26 -9.25
C TRP A 218 -9.82 4.03 -8.36
N PHE A 219 -11.06 3.74 -8.01
CA PHE A 219 -11.39 2.61 -7.18
C PHE A 219 -12.56 1.80 -7.78
N VAL A 220 -12.40 0.48 -7.85
CA VAL A 220 -13.45 -0.47 -8.23
C VAL A 220 -13.54 -1.54 -7.16
N ASP A 221 -14.70 -1.66 -6.54
CA ASP A 221 -15.00 -2.74 -5.60
C ASP A 221 -16.25 -3.50 -6.09
N PRO A 222 -16.10 -4.75 -6.57
CA PRO A 222 -17.22 -5.55 -7.03
C PRO A 222 -18.24 -5.86 -5.93
N SER A 223 -17.86 -5.75 -4.66
CA SER A 223 -18.77 -5.96 -3.52
C SER A 223 -19.72 -4.76 -3.28
N GLY A 224 -19.42 -3.59 -3.84
CA GLY A 224 -20.16 -2.36 -3.60
C GLY A 224 -20.11 -1.87 -2.14
N ARG A 225 -19.18 -2.37 -1.33
CA ARG A 225 -19.08 -2.04 0.10
C ARG A 225 -18.30 -0.77 0.40
N SER A 226 -17.52 -0.30 -0.55
CA SER A 226 -16.77 0.95 -0.37
C SER A 226 -17.69 2.15 -0.53
N ALA A 227 -17.67 3.04 0.44
CA ALA A 227 -18.34 4.33 0.40
C ALA A 227 -17.54 5.36 -0.43
N SER A 228 -16.27 5.07 -0.75
CA SER A 228 -15.45 5.93 -1.59
C SER A 228 -16.08 6.02 -2.98
N GLY A 229 -16.13 7.22 -3.54
CA GLY A 229 -16.49 7.45 -4.93
C GLY A 229 -15.58 6.64 -5.87
N LYS A 230 -15.87 6.67 -7.16
CA LYS A 230 -15.06 5.94 -8.14
C LYS A 230 -13.65 6.51 -8.35
N GLY A 231 -13.33 7.66 -7.76
CA GLY A 231 -12.02 8.31 -7.84
C GLY A 231 -12.09 9.76 -8.32
N ALA A 232 -10.92 10.29 -8.67
CA ALA A 232 -10.79 11.65 -9.21
C ALA A 232 -9.62 11.75 -10.20
N ILE A 233 -9.78 12.62 -11.21
CA ILE A 233 -8.68 13.16 -12.00
C ILE A 233 -8.13 14.36 -11.23
N LEU A 234 -6.83 14.37 -10.98
CA LEU A 234 -6.16 15.34 -10.14
C LEU A 234 -5.23 16.22 -10.98
N TYR A 235 -5.31 17.51 -10.72
CA TYR A 235 -4.45 18.53 -11.30
C TYR A 235 -3.71 19.27 -10.18
N PRO A 236 -2.73 20.11 -10.51
CA PRO A 236 -2.04 20.92 -9.51
C PRO A 236 -2.95 21.91 -8.76
N ASP A 237 -4.08 22.27 -9.33
CA ASP A 237 -4.97 23.34 -8.83
C ASP A 237 -6.42 22.89 -8.59
N ARG A 238 -6.81 21.70 -9.04
CA ARG A 238 -8.19 21.19 -8.91
C ARG A 238 -8.27 19.67 -8.98
N SER A 239 -9.42 19.14 -8.60
CA SER A 239 -9.80 17.74 -8.83
C SER A 239 -11.14 17.67 -9.57
N VAL A 240 -11.33 16.64 -10.40
CA VAL A 240 -12.57 16.35 -11.11
C VAL A 240 -12.98 14.92 -10.78
N PRO A 241 -14.17 14.71 -10.17
CA PRO A 241 -14.63 13.38 -9.78
C PRO A 241 -14.75 12.41 -10.97
N VAL A 242 -14.36 11.16 -10.78
CA VAL A 242 -14.60 10.06 -11.72
C VAL A 242 -16.00 9.50 -11.48
N MET A 243 -16.82 9.50 -12.52
CA MET A 243 -18.20 9.03 -12.48
C MET A 243 -18.37 7.59 -12.93
N ASP A 244 -17.48 7.12 -13.83
CA ASP A 244 -17.50 5.75 -14.30
C ASP A 244 -16.11 5.22 -14.62
N VAL A 245 -15.92 3.89 -14.39
CA VAL A 245 -14.69 3.14 -14.65
C VAL A 245 -15.05 1.89 -15.44
N ALA A 246 -14.69 1.85 -16.70
CA ALA A 246 -14.77 0.65 -17.54
C ALA A 246 -13.37 0.11 -17.81
N HIS A 247 -13.21 -1.20 -17.86
CA HIS A 247 -11.90 -1.81 -18.06
C HIS A 247 -11.95 -3.11 -18.86
N GLU A 248 -10.88 -3.37 -19.59
CA GLU A 248 -10.56 -4.62 -20.27
C GLU A 248 -9.14 -5.00 -19.87
N LEU A 249 -8.96 -5.98 -18.97
CA LEU A 249 -7.68 -6.34 -18.37
C LEU A 249 -7.26 -7.73 -18.79
N GLU A 250 -6.01 -7.89 -19.17
CA GLU A 250 -5.35 -9.16 -19.45
C GLU A 250 -4.43 -9.55 -18.28
N PHE A 251 -4.41 -10.83 -17.97
CA PHE A 251 -3.59 -11.39 -16.91
C PHE A 251 -2.62 -12.41 -17.49
N TYR A 252 -1.48 -12.61 -16.82
CA TYR A 252 -0.57 -13.70 -17.15
C TYR A 252 -1.25 -15.05 -16.97
N ASP A 253 -0.92 -16.01 -17.84
CA ASP A 253 -1.52 -17.34 -17.88
C ASP A 253 -1.46 -18.04 -16.52
N GLY A 254 -2.60 -18.58 -16.10
CA GLY A 254 -2.74 -19.25 -14.80
C GLY A 254 -2.63 -18.33 -13.58
N GLY A 255 -2.36 -17.03 -13.80
CA GLY A 255 -2.08 -16.06 -12.76
C GLY A 255 -3.20 -15.08 -12.47
N ARG A 256 -2.90 -14.21 -11.50
CA ARG A 256 -3.71 -13.05 -11.12
C ARG A 256 -2.89 -11.77 -11.26
N ARG A 257 -1.70 -11.86 -11.88
CA ARG A 257 -0.84 -10.71 -12.14
C ARG A 257 -1.29 -10.04 -13.42
N LEU A 258 -1.52 -8.73 -13.31
CA LEU A 258 -1.90 -7.89 -14.44
C LEU A 258 -0.76 -7.87 -15.45
N LYS A 259 -1.10 -8.10 -16.73
CA LYS A 259 -0.15 -8.08 -17.84
C LYS A 259 -0.31 -6.81 -18.69
N SER A 260 -1.54 -6.53 -19.07
CA SER A 260 -1.88 -5.38 -19.92
C SER A 260 -3.37 -5.09 -19.84
N GLY A 261 -3.80 -4.02 -20.48
CA GLY A 261 -5.22 -3.74 -20.61
C GLY A 261 -5.51 -2.29 -20.99
N THR A 262 -6.78 -1.99 -20.93
CA THR A 262 -7.32 -0.66 -21.16
C THR A 262 -8.30 -0.30 -20.06
N VAL A 263 -8.21 0.93 -19.55
CA VAL A 263 -9.17 1.50 -18.60
C VAL A 263 -9.71 2.80 -19.18
N ARG A 264 -11.03 2.98 -19.13
CA ARG A 264 -11.72 4.21 -19.52
C ARG A 264 -12.32 4.84 -18.28
N LEU A 265 -11.93 6.06 -18.00
CA LEU A 265 -12.50 6.89 -16.94
C LEU A 265 -13.40 7.94 -17.56
N THR A 266 -14.65 8.02 -17.10
CA THR A 266 -15.57 9.12 -17.42
C THR A 266 -15.63 10.03 -16.21
N ASP A 267 -15.29 11.30 -16.38
CA ASP A 267 -15.32 12.28 -15.29
C ASP A 267 -16.68 13.01 -15.19
N ALA A 268 -16.82 13.87 -14.18
CA ALA A 268 -18.05 14.61 -13.93
C ALA A 268 -18.42 15.62 -15.03
N ASP A 269 -17.44 16.02 -15.84
CA ASP A 269 -17.65 16.90 -17.00
C ASP A 269 -18.06 16.11 -18.26
N GLY A 270 -18.16 14.77 -18.15
CA GLY A 270 -18.48 13.86 -19.25
C GLY A 270 -17.29 13.56 -20.17
N VAL A 271 -16.08 13.96 -19.80
CA VAL A 271 -14.87 13.66 -20.58
C VAL A 271 -14.47 12.22 -20.34
N VAL A 272 -14.26 11.48 -21.42
CA VAL A 272 -13.77 10.11 -21.40
C VAL A 272 -12.28 10.09 -21.70
N ARG A 273 -11.49 9.51 -20.80
CA ARG A 273 -10.05 9.28 -21.00
C ARG A 273 -9.78 7.78 -21.06
N GLU A 274 -9.06 7.37 -22.09
CA GLU A 274 -8.65 5.98 -22.25
C GLU A 274 -7.17 5.82 -21.92
N TYR A 275 -6.89 4.92 -20.97
CA TYR A 275 -5.55 4.60 -20.51
C TYR A 275 -5.18 3.19 -20.96
N THR A 276 -4.16 3.08 -21.79
CA THR A 276 -3.52 1.78 -22.10
C THR A 276 -2.51 1.45 -20.99
N ILE A 277 -2.55 0.21 -20.51
CA ILE A 277 -1.77 -0.27 -19.37
C ILE A 277 -0.79 -1.34 -19.84
N LYS A 278 0.45 -1.26 -19.40
CA LYS A 278 1.46 -2.30 -19.62
C LYS A 278 2.22 -2.56 -18.32
N ASP A 279 2.31 -3.83 -17.93
CA ASP A 279 3.05 -4.26 -16.75
C ASP A 279 4.53 -3.86 -16.77
N LEU A 280 5.04 -3.43 -15.61
CA LEU A 280 6.46 -3.19 -15.29
C LEU A 280 6.94 -4.09 -14.14
N GLY A 281 6.04 -4.84 -13.51
CA GLY A 281 6.32 -5.76 -12.42
C GLY A 281 5.40 -5.58 -11.22
N TRP A 282 5.65 -6.35 -10.19
CA TRP A 282 4.81 -6.39 -8.99
C TRP A 282 5.64 -6.58 -7.73
N VAL A 283 5.06 -6.14 -6.60
CA VAL A 283 5.59 -6.33 -5.25
C VAL A 283 4.52 -7.03 -4.41
N TYR A 284 4.85 -8.12 -3.75
CA TYR A 284 3.95 -8.82 -2.84
C TYR A 284 3.95 -8.16 -1.46
N THR A 285 2.80 -7.67 -1.03
CA THR A 285 2.65 -6.93 0.24
C THR A 285 2.83 -7.81 1.49
N GLN A 286 2.72 -9.14 1.33
CA GLN A 286 3.04 -10.08 2.41
C GLN A 286 4.49 -9.90 2.90
N GLY A 287 5.42 -9.55 2.02
CA GLY A 287 6.78 -9.18 2.38
C GLY A 287 6.86 -7.98 3.33
N GLY A 288 5.84 -7.12 3.33
CA GLY A 288 5.66 -5.99 4.23
C GLY A 288 4.87 -6.29 5.50
N GLY A 289 4.65 -7.56 5.84
CA GLY A 289 3.94 -7.95 7.05
C GLY A 289 2.41 -7.97 6.93
N TYR A 290 1.85 -7.78 5.73
CA TYR A 290 0.42 -7.97 5.51
C TYR A 290 0.05 -9.46 5.62
N PHE A 291 -1.18 -9.75 6.08
CA PHE A 291 -1.72 -11.11 6.16
C PHE A 291 -0.82 -12.10 6.89
N GLY A 292 -0.21 -11.66 8.00
CA GLY A 292 0.69 -12.49 8.77
C GLY A 292 2.09 -12.66 8.17
N GLY A 293 2.53 -11.68 7.37
CA GLY A 293 3.81 -11.74 6.65
C GLY A 293 5.07 -11.54 7.49
N PHE A 294 4.99 -11.18 8.78
CA PHE A 294 6.12 -11.29 9.70
C PHE A 294 6.44 -12.78 9.97
N ASN A 295 7.68 -13.09 10.31
CA ASN A 295 8.13 -14.49 10.55
C ASN A 295 7.35 -15.20 11.68
N ASP A 296 6.75 -14.43 12.60
CA ASP A 296 5.89 -14.95 13.67
C ASP A 296 4.42 -15.21 13.22
N GLY A 297 4.06 -14.83 12.00
CA GLY A 297 2.72 -14.99 11.46
C GLY A 297 1.66 -14.05 12.03
N LEU A 298 2.04 -13.08 12.88
CA LEU A 298 1.10 -12.21 13.60
C LEU A 298 0.72 -10.93 12.84
N GLY A 299 1.49 -10.55 11.82
CA GLY A 299 1.23 -9.37 11.00
C GLY A 299 1.67 -8.05 11.65
N GLN A 300 1.13 -6.94 11.13
CA GLN A 300 1.49 -5.58 11.53
C GLN A 300 0.84 -5.15 12.83
N GLY A 301 1.48 -4.21 13.55
CA GLY A 301 0.96 -3.59 14.78
C GLY A 301 1.07 -4.45 16.02
N VAL A 302 1.88 -5.49 16.00
CA VAL A 302 2.12 -6.39 17.13
C VAL A 302 3.44 -6.05 17.81
N TYR A 303 3.43 -6.02 19.15
CA TYR A 303 4.64 -5.78 19.93
C TYR A 303 5.63 -6.94 19.84
N ARG A 304 6.84 -6.67 19.38
CA ARG A 304 7.95 -7.62 19.18
C ARG A 304 9.20 -7.25 20.00
N GLY A 305 8.99 -6.61 21.16
CA GLY A 305 10.08 -6.04 21.96
C GLY A 305 10.31 -4.55 21.67
N ASP A 306 11.32 -3.98 22.30
CA ASP A 306 11.62 -2.55 22.17
C ASP A 306 12.18 -2.20 20.79
N TYR A 307 12.76 -3.19 20.10
CA TYR A 307 13.28 -3.08 18.74
C TYR A 307 13.31 -4.44 18.06
N HIS A 308 12.90 -4.52 16.79
CA HIS A 308 12.92 -5.72 15.97
C HIS A 308 13.13 -5.37 14.51
N VAL A 309 14.00 -6.13 13.84
CA VAL A 309 14.22 -6.06 12.39
C VAL A 309 14.30 -7.49 11.86
N GLU A 310 13.68 -7.74 10.74
CA GLU A 310 13.75 -8.99 10.00
C GLU A 310 13.63 -8.73 8.50
N GLY A 311 14.13 -9.64 7.69
CA GLY A 311 14.00 -9.54 6.23
C GLY A 311 14.36 -10.84 5.54
N GLU A 312 13.97 -10.94 4.29
CA GLU A 312 14.29 -12.06 3.41
C GLU A 312 14.23 -11.61 1.94
N VAL A 313 14.71 -12.50 1.07
CA VAL A 313 14.69 -12.30 -0.38
C VAL A 313 13.87 -13.42 -1.03
N TRP A 314 12.96 -13.01 -1.93
CA TRP A 314 12.14 -13.92 -2.72
C TRP A 314 12.47 -13.79 -4.20
N ASP A 315 12.48 -14.90 -4.93
CA ASP A 315 12.41 -14.89 -6.39
C ASP A 315 10.95 -14.70 -6.80
N VAL A 316 10.67 -13.60 -7.47
CA VAL A 316 9.34 -13.20 -7.94
C VAL A 316 9.33 -13.01 -9.46
N SER A 317 10.29 -13.62 -10.14
CA SER A 317 10.41 -13.54 -11.60
C SER A 317 9.24 -14.21 -12.34
N HIS A 318 8.57 -15.14 -11.68
CA HIS A 318 7.41 -15.84 -12.24
C HIS A 318 6.09 -15.26 -11.73
N PRO A 319 5.10 -14.98 -12.58
CA PRO A 319 3.87 -14.28 -12.18
C PRO A 319 2.92 -15.09 -11.28
N THR A 320 3.14 -16.39 -11.11
CA THR A 320 2.26 -17.25 -10.30
C THR A 320 2.95 -17.90 -9.12
N THR A 321 4.27 -17.87 -9.06
CA THR A 321 5.05 -18.61 -8.08
C THR A 321 6.09 -17.69 -7.44
N ILE A 322 6.19 -17.78 -6.13
CA ILE A 322 7.24 -17.13 -5.34
C ILE A 322 8.19 -18.24 -4.87
N VAL A 323 9.49 -18.00 -4.91
CA VAL A 323 10.48 -18.93 -4.38
C VAL A 323 11.26 -18.24 -3.28
N ASP A 324 11.34 -18.87 -2.09
CA ASP A 324 12.10 -18.33 -0.96
C ASP A 324 13.62 -18.57 -1.11
N ALA A 325 14.38 -18.09 -0.14
CA ALA A 325 15.85 -18.23 -0.12
C ALA A 325 16.34 -19.70 -0.08
N ASP A 326 15.50 -20.62 0.41
CA ASP A 326 15.80 -22.05 0.48
C ASP A 326 15.41 -22.79 -0.80
N GLY A 327 14.91 -22.09 -1.82
CA GLY A 327 14.47 -22.65 -3.09
C GLY A 327 13.08 -23.29 -3.04
N LYS A 328 12.32 -23.06 -1.97
CA LYS A 328 10.98 -23.60 -1.82
C LYS A 328 9.96 -22.68 -2.49
N ALA A 329 9.20 -23.26 -3.43
CA ALA A 329 8.11 -22.55 -4.09
C ALA A 329 6.87 -22.48 -3.20
N PHE A 330 6.22 -21.32 -3.20
CA PHE A 330 4.96 -21.09 -2.49
C PHE A 330 4.06 -20.10 -3.21
N GLU A 331 2.77 -20.09 -2.86
CA GLU A 331 1.78 -19.12 -3.31
C GLU A 331 1.03 -18.58 -2.10
N PHE A 332 0.67 -17.30 -2.14
CA PHE A 332 -0.24 -16.74 -1.14
C PHE A 332 -1.69 -16.93 -1.57
N ASP A 333 -2.55 -17.35 -0.64
CA ASP A 333 -3.98 -17.54 -0.89
C ASP A 333 -4.66 -16.28 -1.45
N HIS A 334 -4.22 -15.12 -1.03
CA HIS A 334 -4.77 -13.85 -1.46
C HIS A 334 -4.02 -13.21 -2.63
N ALA A 335 -2.84 -13.72 -2.99
CA ALA A 335 -2.02 -13.22 -4.09
C ALA A 335 -2.04 -11.67 -4.22
N TRP A 336 -2.09 -10.96 -3.09
CA TRP A 336 -2.17 -9.52 -3.05
C TRP A 336 -0.83 -8.94 -3.43
N ALA A 337 -0.77 -8.28 -4.56
CA ALA A 337 0.42 -7.62 -5.02
C ALA A 337 0.08 -6.25 -5.57
N GLU A 338 0.99 -5.34 -5.35
CA GLU A 338 1.01 -4.05 -5.99
C GLU A 338 1.63 -4.24 -7.36
N ASN A 339 0.85 -4.08 -8.43
CA ASN A 339 1.39 -4.07 -9.77
C ASN A 339 1.81 -2.64 -10.11
N PHE A 340 2.96 -2.50 -10.74
CA PHE A 340 3.44 -1.24 -11.28
C PHE A 340 3.29 -1.29 -12.80
N THR A 341 2.74 -0.24 -13.37
CA THR A 341 2.38 -0.24 -14.79
C THR A 341 2.78 1.06 -15.46
N ARG A 342 3.15 0.95 -16.71
CA ARG A 342 3.22 2.11 -17.59
C ARG A 342 1.82 2.41 -18.11
N LEU A 343 1.43 3.66 -18.03
CA LEU A 343 0.20 4.19 -18.60
C LEU A 343 0.50 5.01 -19.86
N THR A 344 -0.42 4.95 -20.81
CA THR A 344 -0.42 5.86 -21.97
C THR A 344 -1.84 6.38 -22.18
N CYS A 345 -1.98 7.70 -22.26
CA CYS A 345 -3.24 8.40 -22.56
C CYS A 345 -2.91 9.52 -23.54
N ASP A 346 -3.62 9.57 -24.69
CA ASP A 346 -3.45 10.59 -25.74
C ASP A 346 -1.99 10.83 -26.17
N GLY A 347 -1.18 9.76 -26.17
CA GLY A 347 0.25 9.80 -26.49
C GLY A 347 1.17 10.20 -25.33
N ALA A 348 0.65 10.74 -24.24
CA ALA A 348 1.42 11.00 -23.03
C ALA A 348 1.70 9.68 -22.29
N ARG A 349 2.88 9.57 -21.68
CA ARG A 349 3.30 8.39 -20.91
C ARG A 349 3.49 8.77 -19.44
N GLY A 350 3.06 7.88 -18.57
CA GLY A 350 3.23 7.99 -17.14
C GLY A 350 3.30 6.63 -16.47
N LEU A 351 3.19 6.62 -15.17
CA LEU A 351 3.24 5.44 -14.31
C LEU A 351 1.98 5.31 -13.48
N ALA A 352 1.66 4.07 -13.09
CA ALA A 352 0.65 3.83 -12.07
C ALA A 352 1.09 2.73 -11.11
N HIS A 353 0.70 2.90 -9.87
CA HIS A 353 0.54 1.87 -8.88
C HIS A 353 -0.85 1.27 -9.03
N PHE A 354 -0.93 0.00 -9.33
CA PHE A 354 -2.16 -0.69 -9.67
C PHE A 354 -2.39 -1.90 -8.74
N GLU A 355 -3.03 -1.68 -7.61
CA GLU A 355 -3.50 -2.80 -6.80
C GLU A 355 -4.68 -3.46 -7.53
N CYS A 356 -4.46 -4.67 -8.02
CA CYS A 356 -5.45 -5.43 -8.76
C CYS A 356 -5.66 -6.80 -8.10
N VAL A 357 -6.83 -6.98 -7.50
CA VAL A 357 -7.17 -8.23 -6.81
C VAL A 357 -8.29 -8.96 -7.55
N VAL A 358 -7.94 -10.09 -8.14
CA VAL A 358 -8.91 -10.97 -8.79
C VAL A 358 -9.59 -11.85 -7.74
N ILE A 359 -10.87 -11.59 -7.47
CA ILE A 359 -11.70 -12.33 -6.53
C ILE A 359 -12.44 -13.43 -7.30
N ARG A 360 -12.12 -14.69 -7.02
CA ARG A 360 -12.76 -15.86 -7.65
C ARG A 360 -13.75 -16.51 -6.68
N GLN A 361 -14.66 -17.37 -7.21
CA GLN A 361 -15.57 -18.14 -6.36
C GLN A 361 -14.79 -19.23 -5.59
N ALA A 362 -15.27 -19.54 -4.37
CA ALA A 362 -14.61 -20.50 -3.48
C ALA A 362 -14.41 -21.91 -4.10
N GLN A 363 -15.30 -22.34 -5.00
CA GLN A 363 -15.18 -23.63 -5.71
C GLN A 363 -13.96 -23.73 -6.64
N GLU A 364 -13.47 -22.63 -7.16
CA GLU A 364 -12.26 -22.61 -8.03
C GLU A 364 -10.96 -22.76 -7.20
N TRP A 365 -11.03 -22.57 -5.88
CA TRP A 365 -9.88 -22.66 -4.98
C TRP A 365 -9.60 -24.09 -4.51
N THR A 366 -10.65 -24.96 -4.46
CA THR A 366 -10.53 -26.32 -3.92
C THR A 366 -9.91 -27.34 -4.88
N THR A 367 -9.71 -26.97 -6.14
CA THR A 367 -9.25 -27.90 -7.20
C THR A 367 -7.76 -27.82 -7.52
N ARG A 368 -6.96 -26.99 -6.83
CA ARG A 368 -5.51 -26.92 -7.06
C ARG A 368 -4.73 -27.74 -6.02
N PRO A 369 -3.89 -28.71 -6.45
CA PRO A 369 -2.97 -29.39 -5.55
C PRO A 369 -1.83 -28.43 -5.13
N GLY A 370 -1.48 -28.39 -3.86
CA GLY A 370 -0.28 -27.73 -3.35
C GLY A 370 -0.48 -26.45 -2.53
N LYS A 371 -1.58 -26.30 -1.81
CA LYS A 371 -1.76 -25.20 -0.87
C LYS A 371 -0.98 -25.43 0.43
N ALA A 372 0.05 -24.61 0.68
CA ALA A 372 0.45 -24.34 2.04
C ALA A 372 -0.60 -23.39 2.65
N SER A 373 -1.44 -23.88 3.54
CA SER A 373 -2.36 -23.03 4.31
C SER A 373 -1.52 -22.24 5.30
N ILE A 374 -1.27 -20.97 5.04
CA ILE A 374 -0.95 -20.03 6.11
C ILE A 374 -2.25 -19.92 6.91
N GLY A 375 -2.19 -20.26 8.21
CA GLY A 375 -3.32 -20.38 9.11
C GLY A 375 -4.37 -19.32 8.87
N GLY A 376 -5.61 -19.79 8.68
CA GLY A 376 -6.70 -18.96 8.21
C GLY A 376 -6.91 -17.74 9.07
N MET A 377 -7.07 -16.60 8.41
CA MET A 377 -7.91 -15.56 8.99
C MET A 377 -9.35 -16.08 8.98
N GLN A 378 -9.71 -16.71 10.10
CA GLN A 378 -11.11 -16.93 10.46
C GLN A 378 -11.75 -15.62 10.91
#